data_2857d08eef4f206d10977ac1934b979e
#
_entry.id   2857d08eef4f206d10977ac1934b979e
#
_cell.length_a   1.000
_cell.length_b   1.000
_cell.length_c   1.000
_cell.angle_alpha   90.00
_cell.angle_beta   90.00
_cell.angle_gamma   90.00
#
_symmetry.space_group_name_H-M   'P 1'
#
loop_
_entity.id
_entity.type
_entity.pdbx_description
1 polymer ?
#
loop_
_entity_poly.entity_id
_entity_poly.type
_entity_poly.pdbx_seq_one_letter_code
_entity_poly.pdbx_strand_id
1 'polypeptide(L)'
;MLKIIGVLALVALVGCAGRMNGMTDWDLLGSRQVSDRVDHDVIAVGAGRGDYRRIKITVQRASIDFHRVVVHYGNGSDQRLELRNTIPAGGESRAIDLEGNDRVIRSVEFWYDANTIRGRRAQVRVFGMR
;
A
#
# COMPACT_ATOMS: atom_id res chain seq x y z
N MET A 1 -6.09 -26.61 41.90
CA MET A 1 -6.15 -26.25 41.24
C MET A 1 -6.00 -26.05 40.41
N LEU A 2 -6.10 -25.79 40.07
CA LEU A 2 -6.00 -25.40 39.19
C LEU A 2 -5.80 -25.18 38.41
N LYS A 3 -5.71 -24.99 38.29
CA LYS A 3 -5.67 -24.57 37.48
C LYS A 3 -5.23 -24.32 36.62
N ILE A 4 -5.07 -24.18 36.65
CA ILE A 4 -4.60 -23.77 35.89
C ILE A 4 -4.54 -23.80 34.98
N ILE A 5 -4.64 -23.74 34.93
CA ILE A 5 -4.55 -23.64 33.98
C ILE A 5 -4.57 -23.10 33.22
N GLY A 6 -4.75 -22.64 33.19
CA GLY A 6 -4.89 -21.87 32.34
C GLY A 6 -4.06 -21.57 31.69
N VAL A 7 -3.74 -21.52 31.96
CA VAL A 7 -3.05 -21.10 31.28
C VAL A 7 -2.86 -21.33 30.24
N LEU A 8 -3.07 -21.50 30.16
CA LEU A 8 -2.92 -21.61 29.13
C LEU A 8 -3.24 -21.28 28.22
N ALA A 9 -3.68 -21.13 28.39
CA ALA A 9 -4.28 -20.81 27.36
C ALA A 9 -3.86 -19.63 26.81
N LEU A 10 -3.59 -19.02 27.37
CA LEU A 10 -3.21 -17.97 26.89
C LEU A 10 -2.37 -18.06 25.94
N VAL A 11 -1.85 -18.70 25.99
CA VAL A 11 -1.01 -18.90 25.09
C VAL A 11 -1.55 -18.88 23.84
N ALA A 12 -2.57 -19.28 23.77
CA ALA A 12 -3.13 -19.31 22.54
C ALA A 12 -3.14 -17.99 21.96
N LEU A 13 -3.20 -17.02 22.66
CA LEU A 13 -3.23 -15.85 22.10
C LEU A 13 -2.04 -15.54 21.50
N VAL A 14 -1.10 -15.95 22.01
CA VAL A 14 0.06 -15.71 21.47
C VAL A 14 0.16 -16.29 20.21
N GLY A 15 -0.22 -17.40 20.06
CA GLY A 15 -0.09 -18.03 18.84
C GLY A 15 -0.81 -17.30 17.80
N CYS A 16 -1.76 -16.61 18.16
CA CYS A 16 -2.49 -15.97 17.19
C CYS A 16 -1.73 -14.97 16.50
N ALA A 17 -0.91 -14.31 17.17
CA ALA A 17 -0.17 -13.30 16.52
C ALA A 17 0.71 -13.86 15.45
N GLY A 18 1.23 -14.97 15.71
CA GLY A 18 2.16 -15.52 14.75
C GLY A 18 1.58 -15.75 13.43
N ARG A 19 0.39 -16.24 13.34
CA ARG A 19 -0.07 -16.61 12.08
C ARG A 19 -0.40 -15.44 11.26
N MET A 20 -0.55 -14.31 11.81
CA MET A 20 -0.85 -13.22 10.98
C MET A 20 0.36 -12.76 10.22
N ASN A 21 1.49 -13.26 10.55
CA ASN A 21 2.67 -12.85 9.86
C ASN A 21 2.65 -13.20 8.40
N GLY A 22 1.98 -14.21 8.03
CA GLY A 22 1.93 -14.53 6.64
C GLY A 22 1.24 -13.49 5.82
N MET A 23 0.47 -12.63 6.46
CA MET A 23 -0.22 -11.62 5.75
C MET A 23 0.53 -10.32 5.76
N THR A 24 1.64 -10.27 6.45
CA THR A 24 2.35 -9.04 6.63
C THR A 24 3.60 -8.94 5.82
N ASP A 25 3.65 -9.60 4.68
CA ASP A 25 4.76 -9.45 3.78
C ASP A 25 4.72 -8.06 3.16
N TRP A 26 3.60 -7.39 3.27
CA TRP A 26 3.43 -6.06 2.70
C TRP A 26 3.45 -5.01 3.79
N ASP A 27 4.38 -4.07 3.66
CA ASP A 27 4.50 -2.94 4.58
C ASP A 27 3.72 -1.77 4.03
N LEU A 28 2.96 -1.08 4.86
CA LEU A 28 2.29 0.13 4.44
C LEU A 28 3.33 1.24 4.31
N LEU A 29 3.50 1.76 3.12
CA LEU A 29 4.48 2.82 2.86
C LEU A 29 3.89 4.21 3.02
N GLY A 30 2.62 4.36 2.75
CA GLY A 30 1.95 5.65 2.91
C GLY A 30 0.54 5.60 2.39
N SER A 31 -0.22 6.62 2.69
CA SER A 31 -1.60 6.72 2.24
C SER A 31 -1.96 8.17 1.94
N ARG A 32 -3.01 8.34 1.16
CA ARG A 32 -3.49 9.67 0.79
C ARG A 32 -4.98 9.62 0.57
N GLN A 33 -5.69 10.63 1.07
CA GLN A 33 -7.09 10.81 0.73
C GLN A 33 -7.16 11.65 -0.52
N VAL A 34 -7.98 11.24 -1.46
CA VAL A 34 -8.09 11.93 -2.74
C VAL A 34 -9.54 12.20 -3.04
N SER A 35 -9.80 13.26 -3.82
CA SER A 35 -11.14 13.62 -4.22
C SER A 35 -11.14 13.94 -5.70
N ASP A 36 -12.33 14.16 -6.25
CA ASP A 36 -12.46 14.44 -7.66
C ASP A 36 -11.95 15.83 -8.04
N ARG A 37 -11.57 16.62 -7.09
CA ARG A 37 -11.05 17.96 -7.39
C ARG A 37 -9.57 17.95 -7.71
N VAL A 38 -8.87 16.91 -7.29
CA VAL A 38 -7.43 16.82 -7.47
C VAL A 38 -7.16 15.61 -8.32
N ASP A 39 -6.46 15.79 -9.40
CA ASP A 39 -6.16 14.70 -10.32
C ASP A 39 -4.71 14.26 -10.24
N HIS A 40 -3.98 14.70 -9.24
CA HIS A 40 -2.56 14.39 -9.11
C HIS A 40 -2.15 14.45 -7.64
N ASP A 41 -1.43 13.46 -7.19
CA ASP A 41 -0.99 13.41 -5.80
C ASP A 41 0.33 12.66 -5.68
N VAL A 42 0.99 12.86 -4.54
CA VAL A 42 2.26 12.22 -4.23
C VAL A 42 2.17 11.62 -2.83
N ILE A 43 2.61 10.38 -2.69
CA ILE A 43 2.77 9.75 -1.39
C ILE A 43 4.26 9.68 -1.10
N ALA A 44 4.70 10.41 -0.08
CA ALA A 44 6.10 10.38 0.32
C ALA A 44 6.36 9.12 1.15
N VAL A 45 7.42 8.40 0.83
CA VAL A 45 7.77 7.17 1.54
C VAL A 45 8.94 7.41 2.49
N GLY A 46 9.98 8.03 2.00
CA GLY A 46 11.13 8.33 2.83
C GLY A 46 12.19 7.22 2.83
N ALA A 47 13.43 7.63 2.86
CA ALA A 47 14.53 6.69 2.76
C ALA A 47 14.68 5.79 3.99
N GLY A 48 14.16 6.21 5.13
CA GLY A 48 14.28 5.41 6.33
C GLY A 48 13.51 4.11 6.33
N ARG A 49 12.64 3.92 5.32
CA ARG A 49 11.89 2.68 5.24
C ARG A 49 12.72 1.50 4.76
N GLY A 50 13.85 1.74 4.11
CA GLY A 50 14.70 0.68 3.59
C GLY A 50 14.34 0.29 2.17
N ASP A 51 14.70 -0.92 1.79
CA ASP A 51 14.59 -1.41 0.42
C ASP A 51 13.35 -2.24 0.19
N TYR A 52 12.81 -2.13 -1.01
CA TYR A 52 11.66 -2.93 -1.42
C TYR A 52 11.87 -3.47 -2.82
N ARG A 53 11.19 -4.57 -3.12
CA ARG A 53 11.29 -5.23 -4.43
C ARG A 53 10.01 -5.13 -5.22
N ARG A 54 8.87 -4.98 -4.56
CA ARG A 54 7.57 -4.90 -5.21
C ARG A 54 6.71 -3.88 -4.51
N ILE A 55 5.74 -3.35 -5.23
CA ILE A 55 4.74 -2.50 -4.62
C ILE A 55 3.36 -2.89 -5.14
N LYS A 56 2.34 -2.51 -4.39
CA LYS A 56 0.97 -2.56 -4.85
C LYS A 56 0.20 -1.39 -4.27
N ILE A 57 -0.92 -1.08 -4.89
CA ILE A 57 -1.77 0.04 -4.50
C ILE A 57 -3.14 -0.51 -4.13
N THR A 58 -3.70 -0.05 -3.03
CA THR A 58 -5.06 -0.37 -2.65
C THR A 58 -5.91 0.89 -2.62
N VAL A 59 -7.20 0.73 -2.84
CA VAL A 59 -8.14 1.84 -2.88
C VAL A 59 -9.33 1.51 -1.98
N GLN A 60 -9.79 2.49 -1.23
CA GLN A 60 -10.96 2.33 -0.36
C GLN A 60 -11.92 3.49 -0.53
N ARG A 61 -13.17 3.25 -0.24
CA ARG A 61 -14.27 4.20 -0.18
C ARG A 61 -14.85 4.62 -1.52
N ALA A 62 -14.05 4.82 -2.53
CA ALA A 62 -14.54 5.14 -3.87
C ALA A 62 -13.53 4.60 -4.87
N SER A 63 -13.98 4.31 -6.09
CA SER A 63 -13.07 3.80 -7.10
C SER A 63 -12.20 4.90 -7.66
N ILE A 64 -11.06 4.53 -8.18
CA ILE A 64 -10.12 5.48 -8.80
C ILE A 64 -9.65 4.91 -10.13
N ASP A 65 -9.68 5.77 -11.15
CA ASP A 65 -9.11 5.45 -12.43
C ASP A 65 -7.70 6.00 -12.46
N PHE A 66 -6.72 5.14 -12.51
CA PHE A 66 -5.33 5.58 -12.56
C PHE A 66 -4.92 5.77 -14.02
N HIS A 67 -4.33 6.92 -14.30
CA HIS A 67 -3.84 7.24 -15.63
C HIS A 67 -2.34 7.01 -15.72
N ARG A 68 -1.63 7.29 -14.66
CA ARG A 68 -0.19 7.12 -14.64
C ARG A 68 0.29 7.02 -13.20
N VAL A 69 1.23 6.16 -12.95
CA VAL A 69 1.87 6.02 -11.64
C VAL A 69 3.37 5.97 -11.86
N VAL A 70 4.10 6.76 -11.11
CA VAL A 70 5.56 6.83 -11.22
C VAL A 70 6.18 6.65 -9.84
N VAL A 71 7.13 5.75 -9.74
CA VAL A 71 7.90 5.57 -8.51
C VAL A 71 9.17 6.38 -8.64
N HIS A 72 9.44 7.21 -7.65
CA HIS A 72 10.67 7.98 -7.58
C HIS A 72 11.59 7.31 -6.57
N TYR A 73 12.76 6.92 -7.03
CA TYR A 73 13.70 6.18 -6.20
C TYR A 73 14.66 7.10 -5.45
N GLY A 74 15.24 6.58 -4.39
CA GLY A 74 16.15 7.37 -3.57
C GLY A 74 17.40 7.82 -4.30
N ASN A 75 17.80 7.12 -5.37
CA ASN A 75 18.97 7.50 -6.14
C ASN A 75 18.66 8.52 -7.24
N GLY A 76 17.43 9.01 -7.27
CA GLY A 76 17.04 10.03 -8.26
C GLY A 76 16.44 9.49 -9.55
N SER A 77 16.44 8.19 -9.74
CA SER A 77 15.81 7.62 -10.94
C SER A 77 14.32 7.39 -10.73
N ASP A 78 13.61 7.19 -11.81
CA ASP A 78 12.16 6.99 -11.79
C ASP A 78 11.79 5.74 -12.54
N GLN A 79 10.66 5.15 -12.16
CA GLN A 79 10.08 4.05 -12.91
C GLN A 79 8.59 4.32 -13.11
N ARG A 80 8.15 4.28 -14.36
CA ARG A 80 6.73 4.39 -14.65
C ARG A 80 6.13 2.99 -14.54
N LEU A 81 5.10 2.86 -13.74
CA LEU A 81 4.45 1.57 -13.56
C LEU A 81 3.38 1.37 -14.63
N GLU A 82 3.26 0.13 -15.09
CA GLU A 82 2.21 -0.21 -16.03
C GLU A 82 0.93 -0.46 -15.26
N LEU A 83 0.29 0.61 -14.87
CA LEU A 83 -0.96 0.56 -14.13
C LEU A 83 -1.87 1.63 -14.69
N ARG A 84 -2.73 1.23 -15.60
CA ARG A 84 -3.67 2.14 -16.23
C ARG A 84 -5.03 1.48 -16.21
N ASN A 85 -5.61 1.42 -15.04
CA ASN A 85 -6.90 0.79 -14.91
C ASN A 85 -7.64 1.36 -13.72
N THR A 86 -8.90 1.00 -13.63
CA THR A 86 -9.73 1.38 -12.52
C THR A 86 -9.54 0.38 -11.39
N ILE A 87 -9.31 0.90 -10.19
CA ILE A 87 -9.32 0.05 -9.00
C ILE A 87 -10.57 0.43 -8.22
N PRO A 88 -11.48 -0.52 -8.03
CA PRO A 88 -12.72 -0.21 -7.31
C PRO A 88 -12.48 -0.05 -5.82
N ALA A 89 -13.44 0.54 -5.14
CA ALA A 89 -13.38 0.65 -3.68
C ALA A 89 -13.24 -0.74 -3.08
N GLY A 90 -12.27 -0.92 -2.21
CA GLY A 90 -11.98 -2.22 -1.62
C GLY A 90 -11.04 -3.08 -2.46
N GLY A 91 -10.63 -2.59 -3.62
CA GLY A 91 -9.76 -3.35 -4.52
C GLY A 91 -8.29 -3.00 -4.40
N GLU A 92 -7.47 -3.71 -5.16
CA GLU A 92 -6.04 -3.47 -5.16
C GLU A 92 -5.46 -3.77 -6.54
N SER A 93 -4.28 -3.21 -6.79
CA SER A 93 -3.56 -3.51 -8.02
C SER A 93 -2.88 -4.86 -7.89
N ARG A 94 -2.37 -5.37 -9.00
CA ARG A 94 -1.47 -6.51 -8.92
C ARG A 94 -0.18 -6.06 -8.24
N ALA A 95 0.62 -7.00 -7.81
CA ALA A 95 1.96 -6.71 -7.30
C ALA A 95 2.84 -6.37 -8.50
N ILE A 96 3.60 -5.29 -8.40
CA ILE A 96 4.42 -4.81 -9.49
C ILE A 96 5.88 -4.85 -9.07
N ASP A 97 6.72 -5.48 -9.90
CA ASP A 97 8.14 -5.58 -9.59
C ASP A 97 8.83 -4.23 -9.83
N LEU A 98 9.71 -3.88 -8.93
CA LEU A 98 10.51 -2.67 -9.10
C LEU A 98 11.78 -3.03 -9.89
N GLU A 99 12.16 -2.15 -10.79
CA GLU A 99 13.35 -2.36 -11.58
C GLU A 99 14.59 -2.34 -10.69
N GLY A 100 15.50 -3.26 -10.92
CA GLY A 100 16.72 -3.32 -10.14
C GLY A 100 16.59 -4.07 -8.83
N ASN A 101 15.46 -4.68 -8.58
CA ASN A 101 15.18 -5.47 -7.37
C ASN A 101 15.09 -4.62 -6.10
N ASP A 102 16.08 -4.62 -5.26
CA ASP A 102 15.97 -3.94 -3.97
C ASP A 102 16.17 -2.46 -4.14
N ARG A 103 15.12 -1.70 -3.97
CA ARG A 103 15.15 -0.26 -4.22
C ARG A 103 14.61 0.53 -3.05
N VAL A 104 15.28 1.64 -2.74
CA VAL A 104 14.77 2.60 -1.79
C VAL A 104 13.77 3.49 -2.53
N ILE A 105 12.57 3.59 -2.03
CA ILE A 105 11.52 4.40 -2.64
C ILE A 105 11.44 5.73 -1.93
N ARG A 106 11.56 6.82 -2.68
CA ARG A 106 11.43 8.15 -2.10
C ARG A 106 9.97 8.58 -2.07
N SER A 107 9.25 8.36 -3.17
CA SER A 107 7.84 8.72 -3.26
C SER A 107 7.17 7.97 -4.39
N VAL A 108 5.84 7.97 -4.36
CA VAL A 108 5.02 7.42 -5.43
C VAL A 108 4.07 8.53 -5.87
N GLU A 109 4.12 8.85 -7.15
CA GLU A 109 3.32 9.94 -7.72
C GLU A 109 2.29 9.35 -8.65
N PHE A 110 1.07 9.85 -8.62
CA PHE A 110 0.02 9.28 -9.44
C PHE A 110 -0.94 10.34 -9.97
N TRP A 111 -1.41 10.08 -11.18
CA TRP A 111 -2.41 10.90 -11.87
C TRP A 111 -3.65 10.05 -12.02
N TYR A 112 -4.81 10.61 -11.72
CA TYR A 112 -6.02 9.82 -11.56
C TYR A 112 -7.29 10.62 -11.74
N ASP A 113 -8.40 9.88 -11.93
CA ASP A 113 -9.73 10.42 -11.78
C ASP A 113 -10.38 9.65 -10.64
N ALA A 114 -10.91 10.35 -9.67
CA ALA A 114 -11.58 9.72 -8.55
C ALA A 114 -13.09 9.83 -8.73
N ASN A 115 -13.76 8.70 -8.67
CA ASN A 115 -15.21 8.68 -8.77
C ASN A 115 -15.79 8.84 -7.37
N THR A 116 -15.76 10.08 -6.88
CA THR A 116 -16.23 10.35 -5.53
C THR A 116 -17.66 10.82 -5.62
N ILE A 117 -18.58 10.03 -5.11
CA ILE A 117 -19.98 10.36 -5.13
C ILE A 117 -20.35 11.02 -3.83
N ARG A 118 -21.03 12.16 -3.91
CA ARG A 118 -21.54 12.87 -2.72
C ARG A 118 -20.43 13.30 -1.77
N GLY A 119 -19.32 13.75 -2.31
CA GLY A 119 -18.24 14.24 -1.49
C GLY A 119 -17.45 13.19 -0.75
N ARG A 120 -17.74 11.91 -0.99
CA ARG A 120 -16.98 10.85 -0.36
C ARG A 120 -15.58 10.83 -0.94
N ARG A 121 -14.59 10.76 -0.10
CA ARG A 121 -13.21 10.75 -0.57
C ARG A 121 -12.72 9.33 -0.66
N ALA A 122 -11.92 9.05 -1.70
CA ALA A 122 -11.25 7.78 -1.81
C ALA A 122 -9.97 7.81 -0.97
N GLN A 123 -9.51 6.65 -0.58
CA GLN A 123 -8.22 6.53 0.10
C GLN A 123 -7.32 5.62 -0.70
N VAL A 124 -6.13 6.10 -1.00
CA VAL A 124 -5.11 5.34 -1.72
C VAL A 124 -4.03 4.97 -0.73
N ARG A 125 -3.62 3.71 -0.73
CA ARG A 125 -2.52 3.25 0.09
C ARG A 125 -1.52 2.54 -0.79
N VAL A 126 -0.24 2.75 -0.51
CA VAL A 126 0.84 2.07 -1.22
C VAL A 126 1.52 1.13 -0.25
N PHE A 127 1.69 -0.11 -0.68
CA PHE A 127 2.37 -1.12 0.12
C PHE A 127 3.61 -1.61 -0.61
N GLY A 128 4.65 -1.94 0.14
CA GLY A 128 5.88 -2.48 -0.41
C GLY A 128 6.18 -3.85 0.17
N MET A 129 6.82 -4.70 -0.62
CA MET A 129 7.28 -6.02 -0.19
C MET A 129 8.79 -6.07 -0.34
N ARG A 130 9.48 -6.52 0.70
CA ARG A 130 10.93 -6.67 0.70
C ARG A 130 11.39 -7.92 -0.02
#